data_cb2b9a913e75253fa913061f517866ae
#
_entry.id   cb2b9a913e75253fa913061f517866ae
#
_cell.length_a   1.000
_cell.length_b   1.000
_cell.length_c   1.000
_cell.angle_alpha   90.00
_cell.angle_beta   90.00
_cell.angle_gamma   90.00
#
_symmetry.space_group_name_H-M   'P 1'
#
loop_
_entity.id
_entity.type
_entity.pdbx_description
1 polymer ?
#
loop_
_entity_poly.entity_id
_entity_poly.type
_entity_poly.pdbx_seq_one_letter_code
_entity_poly.pdbx_strand_id
1 'polypeptide(L)'
;MTTTIHLYIKNYIMGKKFFFAALLFCICSYASAQQVTLTPDQIKALTPEWKGERFPDGRPKVSDKLLERLKGVHLEEAWGILRNKGYQNQFEGDWIVEHPDSVMTGRVVTAQYLPLRPDVDKIIKDAGKTEKRIGATNSWPIDVLKDGDVYVADSYGKIVDGTLIGDNLGNAIYAKSHRGVIFYGSVRDVEGLDDIKGFNSWTKGNDPSYIQQMMLGGINVPIRIGRATVLPGDAVLAKKYGVVFIPAHLLEEVVLNAEFISLRDAFGHQRLREQKYTPGQIDTQWTDEIKKDFLKWIDENPGKLPMTREELDKFMKDRTW
;
A
#
# COMPACT_ATOMS: atom_id res chain seq x y z
N MET A 1 62.18 -44.38 -6.55
CA MET A 1 61.57 -43.61 -7.69
C MET A 1 60.03 -43.81 -7.75
N THR A 2 59.46 -44.83 -7.19
CA THR A 2 58.01 -45.19 -7.31
C THR A 2 57.10 -44.44 -6.32
N THR A 3 57.63 -43.99 -5.17
CA THR A 3 56.80 -43.34 -4.09
C THR A 3 56.46 -41.89 -4.42
N THR A 4 57.30 -41.15 -5.15
CA THR A 4 57.11 -39.74 -5.48
C THR A 4 56.05 -39.56 -6.55
N ILE A 5 55.94 -40.50 -7.49
CA ILE A 5 54.91 -40.44 -8.57
C ILE A 5 53.51 -40.69 -8.04
N HIS A 6 53.37 -41.58 -7.02
CA HIS A 6 52.08 -41.87 -6.40
C HIS A 6 51.50 -40.65 -5.62
N LEU A 7 52.35 -39.86 -5.01
CA LEU A 7 51.94 -38.64 -4.28
C LEU A 7 51.49 -37.51 -5.25
N TYR A 8 52.17 -37.39 -6.40
CA TYR A 8 51.84 -36.41 -7.41
C TYR A 8 50.49 -36.70 -8.10
N ILE A 9 50.20 -37.97 -8.38
CA ILE A 9 48.96 -38.42 -8.99
C ILE A 9 47.78 -38.23 -8.03
N LYS A 10 47.98 -38.52 -6.72
CA LYS A 10 46.94 -38.37 -5.70
C LYS A 10 46.55 -36.89 -5.48
N ASN A 11 47.55 -36.00 -5.47
CA ASN A 11 47.31 -34.55 -5.36
C ASN A 11 46.66 -33.94 -6.60
N TYR A 12 47.02 -34.44 -7.79
CA TYR A 12 46.40 -33.99 -9.04
C TYR A 12 44.93 -34.40 -9.20
N ILE A 13 44.60 -35.62 -8.75
CA ILE A 13 43.23 -36.13 -8.75
C ILE A 13 42.37 -35.42 -7.67
N MET A 14 42.97 -35.13 -6.50
CA MET A 14 42.29 -34.37 -5.45
C MET A 14 42.02 -32.92 -5.84
N GLY A 15 42.97 -32.27 -6.48
CA GLY A 15 42.81 -30.91 -7.03
C GLY A 15 41.68 -30.81 -8.08
N LYS A 16 41.61 -31.81 -9.01
CA LYS A 16 40.49 -31.85 -10.01
C LYS A 16 39.15 -32.12 -9.37
N LYS A 17 39.04 -32.94 -8.30
CA LYS A 17 37.78 -33.18 -7.61
C LYS A 17 37.33 -31.92 -6.83
N PHE A 18 38.24 -31.16 -6.25
CA PHE A 18 37.92 -29.87 -5.59
C PHE A 18 37.49 -28.80 -6.59
N PHE A 19 38.14 -28.73 -7.77
CA PHE A 19 37.77 -27.77 -8.79
C PHE A 19 36.40 -28.09 -9.41
N PHE A 20 36.08 -29.38 -9.59
CA PHE A 20 34.74 -29.80 -10.08
C PHE A 20 33.64 -29.57 -9.05
N ALA A 21 33.92 -29.79 -7.74
CA ALA A 21 32.99 -29.51 -6.68
C ALA A 21 32.73 -28.00 -6.51
N ALA A 22 33.76 -27.16 -6.63
CA ALA A 22 33.63 -25.70 -6.61
C ALA A 22 32.87 -25.18 -7.83
N LEU A 23 33.06 -25.76 -9.03
CA LEU A 23 32.32 -25.39 -10.23
C LEU A 23 30.84 -25.79 -10.16
N LEU A 24 30.51 -26.95 -9.56
CA LEU A 24 29.12 -27.36 -9.30
C LEU A 24 28.43 -26.44 -8.29
N PHE A 25 29.17 -25.94 -7.28
CA PHE A 25 28.61 -25.01 -6.27
C PHE A 25 28.33 -23.63 -6.87
N CYS A 26 29.14 -23.17 -7.82
CA CYS A 26 28.89 -21.91 -8.55
C CYS A 26 27.70 -21.98 -9.54
N ILE A 27 27.39 -23.16 -10.07
CA ILE A 27 26.28 -23.32 -11.05
C ILE A 27 24.91 -23.34 -10.36
N CYS A 28 24.83 -23.75 -9.09
CA CYS A 28 23.58 -23.73 -8.32
C CYS A 28 23.08 -22.33 -7.92
N SER A 29 23.87 -21.28 -8.13
CA SER A 29 23.53 -19.92 -7.70
C SER A 29 22.74 -19.10 -8.73
N TYR A 30 22.43 -19.61 -9.92
CA TYR A 30 21.78 -18.85 -10.99
C TYR A 30 20.43 -19.37 -11.46
N ALA A 31 19.81 -20.27 -10.73
CA ALA A 31 18.40 -20.60 -10.98
C ALA A 31 17.48 -19.62 -10.23
N SER A 32 17.61 -18.32 -10.52
CA SER A 32 16.58 -17.36 -10.15
C SER A 32 15.42 -17.53 -11.11
N ALA A 33 14.56 -18.51 -10.87
CA ALA A 33 13.28 -18.57 -11.55
C ALA A 33 12.54 -17.26 -11.28
N GLN A 34 12.01 -16.62 -12.31
CA GLN A 34 11.19 -15.42 -12.13
C GLN A 34 10.02 -15.77 -11.22
N GLN A 35 9.96 -15.12 -10.07
CA GLN A 35 8.92 -15.35 -9.08
C GLN A 35 7.70 -14.50 -9.41
N VAL A 36 6.51 -15.09 -9.29
CA VAL A 36 5.26 -14.35 -9.47
C VAL A 36 5.04 -13.36 -8.32
N THR A 37 5.48 -13.72 -7.13
CA THR A 37 5.37 -12.88 -5.93
C THR A 37 6.76 -12.59 -5.37
N LEU A 38 7.05 -11.35 -4.97
CA LEU A 38 8.31 -11.04 -4.29
C LEU A 38 8.45 -11.86 -3.00
N THR A 39 9.69 -12.26 -2.73
CA THR A 39 10.02 -12.93 -1.47
C THR A 39 9.91 -11.97 -0.28
N PRO A 40 9.73 -12.50 0.95
CA PRO A 40 9.73 -11.68 2.16
C PRO A 40 10.97 -10.80 2.30
N ASP A 41 12.15 -11.28 1.91
CA ASP A 41 13.38 -10.50 2.01
C ASP A 41 13.47 -9.38 0.96
N GLN A 42 12.94 -9.60 -0.24
CA GLN A 42 12.83 -8.54 -1.24
C GLN A 42 11.86 -7.44 -0.78
N ILE A 43 10.72 -7.81 -0.18
CA ILE A 43 9.77 -6.83 0.38
C ILE A 43 10.38 -6.05 1.55
N LYS A 44 11.12 -6.71 2.44
CA LYS A 44 11.87 -6.03 3.51
C LYS A 44 12.89 -5.03 2.95
N ALA A 45 13.60 -5.41 1.89
CA ALA A 45 14.58 -4.54 1.24
C ALA A 45 13.94 -3.30 0.59
N LEU A 46 12.68 -3.40 0.12
CA LEU A 46 11.91 -2.27 -0.41
C LEU A 46 11.36 -1.35 0.68
N THR A 47 11.21 -1.84 1.91
CA THR A 47 10.61 -1.10 3.03
C THR A 47 11.55 -1.05 4.24
N PRO A 48 12.81 -0.56 4.08
CA PRO A 48 13.84 -0.64 5.12
C PRO A 48 13.56 0.29 6.31
N GLU A 49 12.80 1.36 6.11
CA GLU A 49 12.43 2.32 7.17
C GLU A 49 11.38 1.76 8.14
N TRP A 50 10.61 0.73 7.75
CA TRP A 50 9.68 0.09 8.66
C TRP A 50 10.40 -0.77 9.69
N LYS A 51 10.31 -0.40 10.96
CA LYS A 51 10.94 -1.09 12.10
C LYS A 51 9.96 -1.93 12.93
N GLY A 52 8.66 -1.86 12.61
CA GLY A 52 7.62 -2.58 13.32
C GLY A 52 7.46 -4.04 12.88
N GLU A 53 6.38 -4.67 13.39
CA GLU A 53 6.00 -6.04 13.05
C GLU A 53 5.73 -6.20 11.54
N ARG A 54 6.02 -7.39 11.01
CA ARG A 54 5.76 -7.75 9.61
C ARG A 54 4.90 -8.99 9.50
N PHE A 55 4.15 -9.07 8.43
CA PHE A 55 3.51 -10.31 8.03
C PHE A 55 4.55 -11.36 7.57
N PRO A 56 4.20 -12.66 7.55
CA PRO A 56 5.10 -13.71 7.05
C PRO A 56 5.58 -13.49 5.61
N ASP A 57 4.80 -12.77 4.79
CA ASP A 57 5.16 -12.39 3.42
C ASP A 57 6.13 -11.20 3.34
N GLY A 58 6.55 -10.64 4.47
CA GLY A 58 7.51 -9.54 4.58
C GLY A 58 6.89 -8.14 4.58
N ARG A 59 5.60 -8.00 4.25
CA ARG A 59 4.92 -6.70 4.24
C ARG A 59 4.88 -6.07 5.64
N PRO A 60 5.04 -4.74 5.77
CA PRO A 60 4.75 -4.03 6.99
C PRO A 60 3.36 -4.35 7.55
N LYS A 61 3.27 -4.58 8.86
CA LYS A 61 2.00 -4.80 9.56
C LYS A 61 1.67 -3.54 10.37
N VAL A 62 1.16 -2.52 9.69
CA VAL A 62 0.67 -1.31 10.37
C VAL A 62 -0.54 -1.63 11.24
N SER A 63 -0.69 -0.90 12.34
CA SER A 63 -1.73 -1.13 13.34
C SER A 63 -3.14 -0.88 12.81
N ASP A 64 -4.08 -1.79 13.09
CA ASP A 64 -5.50 -1.59 12.76
C ASP A 64 -6.08 -0.37 13.48
N LYS A 65 -5.61 -0.06 14.69
CA LYS A 65 -5.99 1.15 15.43
C LYS A 65 -5.62 2.42 14.66
N LEU A 66 -4.43 2.47 14.05
CA LEU A 66 -4.01 3.61 13.23
C LEU A 66 -4.81 3.71 11.93
N LEU A 67 -5.11 2.56 11.30
CA LEU A 67 -5.95 2.52 10.09
C LEU A 67 -7.38 3.00 10.38
N GLU A 68 -7.92 2.70 11.55
CA GLU A 68 -9.23 3.20 11.95
C GLU A 68 -9.21 4.73 12.18
N ARG A 69 -8.19 5.25 12.88
CA ARG A 69 -8.01 6.69 13.08
C ARG A 69 -7.80 7.42 11.74
N LEU A 70 -7.10 6.80 10.80
CA LEU A 70 -6.85 7.34 9.46
C LEU A 70 -8.15 7.67 8.70
N LYS A 71 -9.26 6.96 8.96
CA LYS A 71 -10.56 7.27 8.31
C LYS A 71 -11.02 8.71 8.57
N GLY A 72 -10.69 9.27 9.73
CA GLY A 72 -11.00 10.66 10.10
C GLY A 72 -10.12 11.72 9.43
N VAL A 73 -8.98 11.33 8.88
CA VAL A 73 -8.00 12.24 8.27
C VAL A 73 -8.49 12.75 6.92
N HIS A 74 -8.32 14.05 6.62
CA HIS A 74 -8.61 14.60 5.31
C HIS A 74 -7.47 14.28 4.31
N LEU A 75 -7.83 14.16 3.01
CA LEU A 75 -6.85 13.80 1.96
C LEU A 75 -5.74 14.85 1.85
N GLU A 76 -6.11 16.12 1.95
CA GLU A 76 -5.22 17.27 1.84
C GLU A 76 -4.19 17.30 2.98
N GLU A 77 -4.62 16.98 4.20
CA GLU A 77 -3.76 16.90 5.39
C GLU A 77 -2.74 15.79 5.23
N ALA A 78 -3.19 14.56 4.91
CA ALA A 78 -2.31 13.42 4.68
C ALA A 78 -1.31 13.71 3.56
N TRP A 79 -1.78 14.24 2.44
CA TRP A 79 -0.93 14.58 1.30
C TRP A 79 0.07 15.69 1.64
N GLY A 80 -0.35 16.75 2.34
CA GLY A 80 0.49 17.87 2.73
C GLY A 80 1.66 17.43 3.62
N ILE A 81 1.38 16.56 4.60
CA ILE A 81 2.41 16.00 5.50
C ILE A 81 3.42 15.16 4.68
N LEU A 82 2.94 14.30 3.81
CA LEU A 82 3.80 13.47 2.94
C LEU A 82 4.67 14.34 2.03
N ARG A 83 4.08 15.36 1.40
CA ARG A 83 4.80 16.30 0.53
C ARG A 83 5.94 17.00 1.27
N ASN A 84 5.71 17.48 2.49
CA ASN A 84 6.71 18.15 3.31
C ASN A 84 7.87 17.22 3.71
N LYS A 85 7.67 15.91 3.61
CA LYS A 85 8.68 14.88 3.82
C LYS A 85 9.35 14.39 2.53
N GLY A 86 9.09 15.05 1.40
CA GLY A 86 9.67 14.69 0.09
C GLY A 86 8.85 13.70 -0.74
N TYR A 87 7.70 13.23 -0.24
CA TYR A 87 6.81 12.32 -0.97
C TYR A 87 5.78 13.12 -1.80
N GLN A 88 6.23 13.66 -2.92
CA GLN A 88 5.48 14.66 -3.72
C GLN A 88 4.22 14.11 -4.38
N ASN A 89 4.17 12.82 -4.71
CA ASN A 89 3.22 12.26 -5.68
C ASN A 89 2.33 11.15 -5.10
N GLN A 90 2.11 11.11 -3.78
CA GLN A 90 1.40 9.99 -3.14
C GLN A 90 -0.15 10.11 -3.19
N PHE A 91 -0.68 10.92 -4.08
CA PHE A 91 -2.12 11.10 -4.30
C PHE A 91 -2.50 10.83 -5.76
N GLU A 92 -3.67 10.19 -5.96
CA GLU A 92 -4.33 10.08 -7.26
C GLU A 92 -5.82 10.38 -7.13
N GLY A 93 -6.34 11.14 -8.10
CA GLY A 93 -7.74 11.54 -8.22
C GLY A 93 -8.48 10.91 -9.40
N ASP A 94 -9.61 11.49 -9.75
CA ASP A 94 -10.43 11.15 -10.93
C ASP A 94 -10.84 9.66 -10.98
N TRP A 95 -11.37 9.19 -9.85
CA TRP A 95 -11.88 7.83 -9.71
C TRP A 95 -13.39 7.75 -9.95
N ILE A 96 -13.82 6.64 -10.56
CA ILE A 96 -15.18 6.15 -10.40
C ILE A 96 -15.20 5.40 -9.07
N VAL A 97 -16.03 5.84 -8.13
CA VAL A 97 -16.16 5.25 -6.81
C VAL A 97 -17.54 4.66 -6.67
N GLU A 98 -17.65 3.39 -6.34
CA GLU A 98 -18.93 2.69 -6.26
C GLU A 98 -19.79 3.19 -5.10
N HIS A 99 -19.21 3.29 -3.91
CA HIS A 99 -19.86 3.88 -2.73
C HIS A 99 -19.12 5.15 -2.28
N PRO A 100 -19.41 6.33 -2.89
CA PRO A 100 -18.62 7.55 -2.68
C PRO A 100 -18.71 8.12 -1.26
N ASP A 101 -19.73 7.76 -0.50
CA ASP A 101 -19.89 8.20 0.91
C ASP A 101 -19.13 7.32 1.91
N SER A 102 -18.53 6.23 1.43
CA SER A 102 -17.71 5.32 2.25
C SER A 102 -16.25 5.71 2.22
N VAL A 103 -15.57 5.52 3.36
CA VAL A 103 -14.11 5.69 3.50
C VAL A 103 -13.48 4.32 3.64
N MET A 104 -12.49 4.02 2.81
CA MET A 104 -11.71 2.79 2.92
C MET A 104 -10.27 3.09 3.34
N THR A 105 -9.81 2.37 4.37
CA THR A 105 -8.41 2.33 4.80
C THR A 105 -7.96 0.88 4.90
N GLY A 106 -6.69 0.62 4.70
CA GLY A 106 -6.14 -0.73 4.81
C GLY A 106 -4.67 -0.78 4.44
N ARG A 107 -4.13 -2.01 4.44
CA ARG A 107 -2.77 -2.33 4.02
C ARG A 107 -2.78 -2.77 2.57
N VAL A 108 -1.85 -2.28 1.79
CA VAL A 108 -1.83 -2.54 0.35
C VAL A 108 -1.23 -3.91 0.03
N VAL A 109 -1.94 -4.70 -0.78
CA VAL A 109 -1.40 -5.78 -1.59
C VAL A 109 -1.35 -5.28 -3.02
N THR A 110 -0.16 -5.23 -3.60
CA THR A 110 0.04 -4.71 -4.95
C THR A 110 0.01 -5.81 -6.01
N ALA A 111 -0.53 -5.49 -7.20
CA ALA A 111 -0.35 -6.29 -8.40
C ALA A 111 -0.08 -5.39 -9.61
N GLN A 112 0.91 -5.78 -10.41
CA GLN A 112 1.23 -5.12 -11.67
C GLN A 112 0.68 -5.95 -12.82
N TYR A 113 -0.08 -5.31 -13.70
CA TYR A 113 -0.44 -5.87 -15.00
C TYR A 113 0.22 -5.09 -16.12
N LEU A 114 0.53 -5.79 -17.19
CA LEU A 114 1.24 -5.26 -18.36
C LEU A 114 0.49 -5.68 -19.65
N PRO A 115 0.65 -4.96 -20.74
CA PRO A 115 0.22 -5.44 -22.05
C PRO A 115 0.81 -6.83 -22.36
N LEU A 116 0.02 -7.70 -22.96
CA LEU A 116 0.38 -9.09 -23.17
C LEU A 116 1.64 -9.22 -24.03
N ARG A 117 2.61 -9.93 -23.51
CA ARG A 117 3.75 -10.50 -24.25
C ARG A 117 3.71 -12.01 -24.08
N PRO A 118 3.34 -12.78 -25.12
CA PRO A 118 3.11 -14.23 -25.00
C PRO A 118 4.31 -15.02 -24.48
N ASP A 119 5.53 -14.60 -24.81
CA ASP A 119 6.78 -15.19 -24.34
C ASP A 119 6.95 -15.04 -22.82
N VAL A 120 6.68 -13.85 -22.28
CA VAL A 120 6.78 -13.54 -20.85
C VAL A 120 5.58 -14.10 -20.08
N ASP A 121 4.37 -13.97 -20.61
CA ASP A 121 3.14 -14.52 -20.00
C ASP A 121 3.26 -16.04 -19.78
N LYS A 122 3.87 -16.74 -20.74
CA LYS A 122 4.16 -18.17 -20.58
C LYS A 122 5.06 -18.45 -19.39
N ILE A 123 6.12 -17.67 -19.20
CA ILE A 123 7.05 -17.82 -18.05
C ILE A 123 6.30 -17.61 -16.73
N ILE A 124 5.49 -16.55 -16.64
CA ILE A 124 4.67 -16.24 -15.43
C ILE A 124 3.69 -17.36 -15.13
N LYS A 125 2.98 -17.87 -16.16
CA LYS A 125 2.02 -18.97 -16.00
C LYS A 125 2.69 -20.27 -15.59
N ASP A 126 3.86 -20.57 -16.13
CA ASP A 126 4.61 -21.79 -15.78
C ASP A 126 5.18 -21.68 -14.34
N ALA A 127 5.65 -20.50 -13.93
CA ALA A 127 6.03 -20.24 -12.54
C ALA A 127 4.83 -20.42 -11.59
N GLY A 128 3.66 -19.85 -11.95
CA GLY A 128 2.44 -20.02 -11.17
C GLY A 128 1.99 -21.48 -11.04
N LYS A 129 2.12 -22.30 -12.09
CA LYS A 129 1.86 -23.74 -11.99
C LYS A 129 2.82 -24.44 -11.02
N THR A 130 4.10 -24.06 -11.04
CA THR A 130 5.09 -24.57 -10.09
C THR A 130 4.75 -24.20 -8.65
N GLU A 131 4.22 -22.99 -8.43
CA GLU A 131 3.69 -22.51 -7.15
C GLU A 131 2.29 -23.09 -6.82
N LYS A 132 1.74 -23.97 -7.67
CA LYS A 132 0.39 -24.59 -7.53
C LYS A 132 -0.75 -23.59 -7.50
N ARG A 133 -0.61 -22.46 -8.18
CA ARG A 133 -1.68 -21.46 -8.31
C ARG A 133 -2.78 -21.99 -9.24
N ILE A 134 -4.03 -21.69 -8.90
CA ILE A 134 -5.21 -22.16 -9.62
C ILE A 134 -5.89 -20.95 -10.29
N GLY A 135 -6.53 -21.19 -11.43
CA GLY A 135 -7.32 -20.21 -12.14
C GLY A 135 -6.50 -19.24 -13.01
N ALA A 136 -7.13 -18.17 -13.44
CA ALA A 136 -6.50 -17.12 -14.23
C ALA A 136 -5.66 -16.20 -13.36
N THR A 137 -4.65 -15.55 -13.98
CA THR A 137 -3.66 -14.73 -13.26
C THR A 137 -4.24 -13.56 -12.46
N ASN A 138 -5.44 -13.09 -12.81
CA ASN A 138 -6.13 -12.03 -12.07
C ASN A 138 -6.72 -12.52 -10.73
N SER A 139 -6.90 -13.82 -10.52
CA SER A 139 -7.31 -14.36 -9.23
C SER A 139 -6.14 -14.54 -8.24
N TRP A 140 -4.91 -14.66 -8.71
CA TRP A 140 -3.76 -14.97 -7.88
C TRP A 140 -3.41 -13.93 -6.79
N PRO A 141 -3.55 -12.60 -7.05
CA PRO A 141 -3.38 -11.62 -5.99
C PRO A 141 -4.40 -11.76 -4.85
N ILE A 142 -5.60 -12.27 -5.16
CA ILE A 142 -6.66 -12.49 -4.17
C ILE A 142 -6.25 -13.57 -3.16
N ASP A 143 -5.48 -14.58 -3.61
CA ASP A 143 -5.05 -15.68 -2.74
C ASP A 143 -4.16 -15.22 -1.58
N VAL A 144 -3.42 -14.13 -1.74
CA VAL A 144 -2.49 -13.61 -0.73
C VAL A 144 -3.10 -12.55 0.20
N LEU A 145 -4.36 -12.13 -0.04
CA LEU A 145 -5.07 -11.18 0.80
C LEU A 145 -5.30 -11.74 2.21
N LYS A 146 -5.25 -10.83 3.17
CA LYS A 146 -5.57 -11.05 4.60
C LYS A 146 -6.57 -10.00 5.06
N ASP A 147 -7.13 -10.20 6.22
CA ASP A 147 -8.04 -9.23 6.86
C ASP A 147 -7.39 -7.85 6.97
N GLY A 148 -8.12 -6.81 6.57
CA GLY A 148 -7.66 -5.42 6.51
C GLY A 148 -6.78 -5.08 5.30
N ASP A 149 -6.54 -6.01 4.37
CA ASP A 149 -5.81 -5.71 3.12
C ASP A 149 -6.72 -5.04 2.08
N VAL A 150 -6.16 -4.12 1.31
CA VAL A 150 -6.77 -3.54 0.10
C VAL A 150 -6.01 -4.04 -1.11
N TYR A 151 -6.73 -4.60 -2.08
CA TYR A 151 -6.13 -5.04 -3.34
C TYR A 151 -5.95 -3.83 -4.26
N VAL A 152 -4.70 -3.47 -4.53
CA VAL A 152 -4.32 -2.34 -5.38
C VAL A 152 -3.61 -2.84 -6.62
N ALA A 153 -4.14 -2.51 -7.80
CA ALA A 153 -3.56 -2.97 -9.06
C ALA A 153 -3.32 -1.83 -10.05
N ASP A 154 -2.13 -1.84 -10.66
CA ASP A 154 -1.86 -1.07 -11.86
C ASP A 154 -2.12 -1.96 -13.10
N SER A 155 -3.13 -1.63 -13.87
CA SER A 155 -3.43 -2.21 -15.17
C SER A 155 -3.36 -1.17 -16.30
N TYR A 156 -2.41 -0.26 -16.19
CA TYR A 156 -2.06 0.80 -17.15
C TYR A 156 -3.26 1.59 -17.71
N GLY A 157 -4.35 1.69 -16.94
CA GLY A 157 -5.56 2.41 -17.34
C GLY A 157 -6.42 1.69 -18.37
N LYS A 158 -6.20 0.39 -18.62
CA LYS A 158 -6.98 -0.38 -19.59
C LYS A 158 -8.41 -0.58 -19.11
N ILE A 159 -9.40 -0.18 -19.93
CA ILE A 159 -10.82 -0.30 -19.63
C ILE A 159 -11.42 -1.48 -20.40
N VAL A 160 -11.59 -1.37 -21.70
CA VAL A 160 -12.10 -2.44 -22.55
C VAL A 160 -11.12 -3.62 -22.54
N ASP A 161 -11.61 -4.84 -22.35
CA ASP A 161 -10.81 -6.05 -22.17
C ASP A 161 -9.78 -5.94 -21.01
N GLY A 162 -10.00 -5.02 -20.08
CA GLY A 162 -9.10 -4.72 -18.97
C GLY A 162 -9.70 -4.99 -17.59
N THR A 163 -10.91 -5.52 -17.53
CA THR A 163 -11.64 -5.73 -16.27
C THR A 163 -11.00 -6.83 -15.42
N LEU A 164 -10.39 -6.42 -14.30
CA LEU A 164 -9.65 -7.34 -13.43
C LEU A 164 -10.55 -8.28 -12.65
N ILE A 165 -11.72 -7.79 -12.23
CA ILE A 165 -12.70 -8.55 -11.45
C ILE A 165 -14.12 -8.29 -11.94
N GLY A 166 -15.01 -9.22 -11.63
CA GLY A 166 -16.45 -9.08 -11.52
C GLY A 166 -16.91 -9.46 -10.13
N ASP A 167 -18.20 -9.66 -9.94
CA ASP A 167 -18.86 -9.94 -8.66
C ASP A 167 -18.33 -11.18 -7.92
N ASN A 168 -18.06 -12.27 -8.62
CA ASN A 168 -17.50 -13.49 -8.02
C ASN A 168 -16.14 -13.22 -7.33
N LEU A 169 -15.23 -12.50 -8.02
CA LEU A 169 -13.95 -12.17 -7.46
C LEU A 169 -14.08 -11.06 -6.40
N GLY A 170 -15.02 -10.13 -6.55
CA GLY A 170 -15.37 -9.14 -5.55
C GLY A 170 -15.80 -9.79 -4.23
N ASN A 171 -16.68 -10.78 -4.27
CA ASN A 171 -17.07 -11.57 -3.11
C ASN A 171 -15.88 -12.29 -2.46
N ALA A 172 -14.97 -12.87 -3.26
CA ALA A 172 -13.78 -13.54 -2.75
C ALA A 172 -12.82 -12.55 -2.06
N ILE A 173 -12.64 -11.35 -2.62
CA ILE A 173 -11.82 -10.28 -2.04
C ILE A 173 -12.43 -9.87 -0.70
N TYR A 174 -13.73 -9.55 -0.67
CA TYR A 174 -14.38 -9.09 0.55
C TYR A 174 -14.38 -10.15 1.64
N ALA A 175 -14.63 -11.41 1.31
CA ALA A 175 -14.59 -12.52 2.27
C ALA A 175 -13.22 -12.70 2.94
N LYS A 176 -12.12 -12.35 2.25
CA LYS A 176 -10.76 -12.46 2.79
C LYS A 176 -10.29 -11.20 3.53
N SER A 177 -10.63 -10.03 3.00
CA SER A 177 -10.01 -8.78 3.42
C SER A 177 -10.94 -7.86 4.21
N HIS A 178 -12.26 -8.06 4.10
CA HIS A 178 -13.29 -7.11 4.56
C HIS A 178 -13.05 -5.68 4.05
N ARG A 179 -12.46 -5.58 2.85
CA ARG A 179 -12.13 -4.33 2.15
C ARG A 179 -12.49 -4.49 0.67
N GLY A 180 -12.11 -3.52 -0.11
CA GLY A 180 -12.34 -3.48 -1.54
C GLY A 180 -11.07 -3.36 -2.36
N VAL A 181 -11.18 -2.67 -3.49
CA VAL A 181 -10.12 -2.57 -4.49
C VAL A 181 -9.83 -1.13 -4.91
N ILE A 182 -8.60 -0.91 -5.38
CA ILE A 182 -8.19 0.32 -6.05
C ILE A 182 -7.44 -0.10 -7.32
N PHE A 183 -8.08 0.07 -8.47
CA PHE A 183 -7.53 -0.36 -9.75
C PHE A 183 -7.29 0.80 -10.69
N TYR A 184 -6.05 1.01 -11.06
CA TYR A 184 -5.75 1.89 -12.19
C TYR A 184 -6.08 1.18 -13.51
N GLY A 185 -7.37 0.91 -13.68
CA GLY A 185 -8.00 0.08 -14.70
C GLY A 185 -9.50 -0.05 -14.47
N SER A 186 -10.08 -1.20 -14.78
CA SER A 186 -11.54 -1.38 -14.80
C SER A 186 -12.02 -2.64 -14.07
N VAL A 187 -13.33 -2.64 -13.80
CA VAL A 187 -14.11 -3.77 -13.28
C VAL A 187 -15.33 -4.02 -14.16
N ARG A 188 -15.98 -5.15 -13.97
CA ARG A 188 -17.26 -5.51 -14.59
C ARG A 188 -18.26 -5.97 -13.52
N ASP A 189 -19.46 -6.31 -13.95
CA ASP A 189 -20.54 -6.82 -13.08
C ASP A 189 -20.80 -5.86 -11.89
N VAL A 190 -20.87 -4.54 -12.21
CA VAL A 190 -20.95 -3.46 -11.22
C VAL A 190 -22.15 -3.63 -10.29
N GLU A 191 -23.34 -3.98 -10.82
CA GLU A 191 -24.52 -4.24 -9.98
C GLU A 191 -24.27 -5.34 -8.95
N GLY A 192 -23.57 -6.42 -9.35
CA GLY A 192 -23.20 -7.48 -8.43
C GLY A 192 -22.10 -7.12 -7.42
N LEU A 193 -21.22 -6.17 -7.76
CA LEU A 193 -20.25 -5.61 -6.82
C LEU A 193 -20.93 -4.68 -5.80
N ASP A 194 -21.92 -3.88 -6.23
CA ASP A 194 -22.72 -2.98 -5.38
C ASP A 194 -23.50 -3.76 -4.30
N ASP A 195 -23.96 -4.97 -4.62
CA ASP A 195 -24.66 -5.86 -3.69
C ASP A 195 -23.77 -6.39 -2.55
N ILE A 196 -22.45 -6.31 -2.66
CA ILE A 196 -21.50 -6.79 -1.63
C ILE A 196 -21.39 -5.77 -0.49
N LYS A 197 -22.16 -5.98 0.57
CA LYS A 197 -22.16 -5.05 1.72
C LYS A 197 -20.78 -4.84 2.32
N GLY A 198 -20.30 -3.59 2.30
CA GLY A 198 -19.02 -3.19 2.85
C GLY A 198 -17.84 -3.28 1.87
N PHE A 199 -18.03 -3.85 0.69
CA PHE A 199 -17.08 -3.74 -0.41
C PHE A 199 -17.15 -2.32 -0.99
N ASN A 200 -16.03 -1.83 -1.51
CA ASN A 200 -16.02 -0.61 -2.31
C ASN A 200 -14.90 -0.69 -3.37
N SER A 201 -15.07 0.03 -4.46
CA SER A 201 -14.11 0.07 -5.55
C SER A 201 -13.77 1.51 -5.96
N TRP A 202 -12.49 1.74 -6.23
CA TRP A 202 -11.95 2.92 -6.91
C TRP A 202 -11.34 2.46 -8.21
N THR A 203 -11.94 2.85 -9.34
CA THR A 203 -11.55 2.40 -10.67
C THR A 203 -11.44 3.57 -11.65
N LYS A 204 -10.79 3.35 -12.79
CA LYS A 204 -10.76 4.33 -13.89
C LYS A 204 -11.89 4.11 -14.90
N GLY A 205 -12.61 2.99 -14.77
CA GLY A 205 -13.76 2.68 -15.62
C GLY A 205 -14.40 1.35 -15.25
N ASN A 206 -15.48 1.07 -15.95
CA ASN A 206 -16.16 -0.22 -15.97
C ASN A 206 -16.47 -0.62 -17.41
N ASP A 207 -16.52 -1.90 -17.70
CA ASP A 207 -16.80 -2.44 -19.02
C ASP A 207 -17.34 -3.88 -18.88
N PRO A 208 -18.29 -4.34 -19.69
CA PRO A 208 -18.81 -5.70 -19.59
C PRO A 208 -17.84 -6.78 -20.09
N SER A 209 -16.71 -6.42 -20.69
CA SER A 209 -15.70 -7.37 -21.16
C SER A 209 -15.00 -8.08 -20.01
N TYR A 210 -14.19 -9.09 -20.32
CA TYR A 210 -13.30 -9.75 -19.35
C TYR A 210 -11.84 -9.46 -19.69
N ILE A 211 -10.94 -9.81 -18.78
CA ILE A 211 -9.51 -9.57 -18.94
C ILE A 211 -8.95 -10.29 -20.17
N GLN A 212 -8.40 -9.52 -21.11
CA GLN A 212 -7.76 -10.01 -22.32
C GLN A 212 -6.53 -9.17 -22.67
N GLN A 213 -5.61 -9.78 -23.41
CA GLN A 213 -4.40 -9.10 -23.90
C GLN A 213 -3.60 -8.40 -22.79
N MET A 214 -3.67 -8.94 -21.59
CA MET A 214 -2.94 -8.51 -20.42
C MET A 214 -2.20 -9.70 -19.81
N MET A 215 -1.11 -9.44 -19.15
CA MET A 215 -0.37 -10.42 -18.36
C MET A 215 -0.09 -9.87 -16.97
N LEU A 216 0.00 -10.76 -15.97
CA LEU A 216 0.46 -10.40 -14.64
C LEU A 216 1.99 -10.17 -14.69
N GLY A 217 2.43 -9.01 -14.23
CA GLY A 217 3.86 -8.67 -14.10
C GLY A 217 4.44 -9.09 -12.74
N GLY A 218 3.60 -9.12 -11.70
CA GLY A 218 4.02 -9.55 -10.36
C GLY A 218 3.02 -9.18 -9.27
N ILE A 219 3.15 -9.87 -8.14
CA ILE A 219 2.37 -9.63 -6.91
C ILE A 219 3.32 -9.16 -5.81
N ASN A 220 2.88 -8.22 -4.99
CA ASN A 220 3.68 -7.56 -3.97
C ASN A 220 4.97 -6.93 -4.55
N VAL A 221 4.88 -6.39 -5.77
CA VAL A 221 5.92 -5.62 -6.44
C VAL A 221 5.61 -4.11 -6.28
N PRO A 222 6.60 -3.21 -6.40
CA PRO A 222 6.33 -1.79 -6.56
C PRO A 222 5.48 -1.54 -7.80
N ILE A 223 4.43 -0.73 -7.65
CA ILE A 223 3.53 -0.36 -8.76
C ILE A 223 3.37 1.15 -8.86
N ARG A 224 2.85 1.59 -9.99
CA ARG A 224 2.45 2.98 -10.21
C ARG A 224 0.93 3.08 -10.26
N ILE A 225 0.35 3.91 -9.39
CA ILE A 225 -1.08 4.28 -9.47
C ILE A 225 -1.17 5.74 -9.87
N GLY A 226 -1.46 5.98 -11.13
CA GLY A 226 -1.39 7.33 -11.70
C GLY A 226 0.00 7.93 -11.53
N ARG A 227 0.13 8.95 -10.66
CA ARG A 227 1.42 9.57 -10.32
C ARG A 227 2.07 9.00 -9.05
N ALA A 228 1.34 8.20 -8.26
CA ALA A 228 1.84 7.66 -7.00
C ALA A 228 2.69 6.40 -7.22
N THR A 229 3.77 6.26 -6.45
CA THR A 229 4.50 5.00 -6.28
C THR A 229 3.97 4.30 -5.05
N VAL A 230 3.54 3.05 -5.21
CA VAL A 230 2.89 2.27 -4.16
C VAL A 230 3.69 0.99 -3.90
N LEU A 231 4.01 0.76 -2.64
CA LEU A 231 4.73 -0.43 -2.20
C LEU A 231 3.81 -1.40 -1.46
N PRO A 232 4.12 -2.70 -1.47
CA PRO A 232 3.39 -3.67 -0.68
C PRO A 232 3.52 -3.35 0.82
N GLY A 233 2.37 -3.26 1.51
CA GLY A 233 2.29 -2.91 2.92
C GLY A 233 2.18 -1.42 3.23
N ASP A 234 2.17 -0.53 2.24
CA ASP A 234 1.76 0.85 2.44
C ASP A 234 0.34 0.91 3.03
N ALA A 235 0.05 1.96 3.79
CA ALA A 235 -1.31 2.25 4.18
C ALA A 235 -2.01 3.06 3.08
N VAL A 236 -3.32 2.89 2.96
CA VAL A 236 -4.13 3.64 2.01
C VAL A 236 -5.29 4.34 2.70
N LEU A 237 -5.56 5.59 2.28
CA LEU A 237 -6.76 6.34 2.59
C LEU A 237 -7.48 6.65 1.27
N ALA A 238 -8.62 5.99 1.07
CA ALA A 238 -9.45 6.16 -0.12
C ALA A 238 -10.79 6.79 0.26
N LYS A 239 -11.09 7.91 -0.36
CA LYS A 239 -12.30 8.72 -0.17
C LYS A 239 -12.89 9.12 -1.52
N LYS A 240 -14.06 9.74 -1.50
CA LYS A 240 -14.79 10.20 -2.69
C LYS A 240 -13.92 10.94 -3.72
N TYR A 241 -13.04 11.81 -3.25
CA TYR A 241 -12.29 12.72 -4.13
C TYR A 241 -10.89 12.24 -4.48
N GLY A 242 -10.47 11.08 -3.96
CA GLY A 242 -9.16 10.53 -4.28
C GLY A 242 -8.64 9.52 -3.30
N VAL A 243 -7.42 9.10 -3.58
CA VAL A 243 -6.69 8.10 -2.82
C VAL A 243 -5.30 8.62 -2.46
N VAL A 244 -4.93 8.53 -1.20
CA VAL A 244 -3.56 8.79 -0.72
C VAL A 244 -2.91 7.47 -0.31
N PHE A 245 -1.71 7.22 -0.82
CA PHE A 245 -0.87 6.08 -0.44
C PHE A 245 0.21 6.54 0.53
N ILE A 246 0.24 5.96 1.72
CA ILE A 246 1.06 6.40 2.84
C ILE A 246 2.12 5.34 3.12
N PRO A 247 3.42 5.63 2.95
CA PRO A 247 4.48 4.73 3.35
C PRO A 247 4.28 4.26 4.79
N ALA A 248 4.37 2.95 5.03
CA ALA A 248 4.03 2.35 6.32
C ALA A 248 4.71 3.04 7.52
N HIS A 249 6.00 3.41 7.38
CA HIS A 249 6.78 4.07 8.43
C HIS A 249 6.35 5.50 8.75
N LEU A 250 5.54 6.13 7.90
CA LEU A 250 5.01 7.48 8.10
C LEU A 250 3.57 7.51 8.60
N LEU A 251 2.87 6.36 8.66
CA LEU A 251 1.45 6.33 8.97
C LEU A 251 1.13 6.97 10.33
N GLU A 252 1.87 6.63 11.38
CA GLU A 252 1.63 7.18 12.72
C GLU A 252 1.82 8.71 12.73
N GLU A 253 2.87 9.17 12.09
CA GLU A 253 3.15 10.60 12.00
C GLU A 253 2.08 11.34 11.20
N VAL A 254 1.61 10.76 10.09
CA VAL A 254 0.52 11.33 9.28
C VAL A 254 -0.75 11.45 10.11
N VAL A 255 -1.15 10.38 10.80
CA VAL A 255 -2.37 10.37 11.61
C VAL A 255 -2.29 11.42 12.73
N LEU A 256 -1.22 11.42 13.52
CA LEU A 256 -1.08 12.35 14.65
C LEU A 256 -1.06 13.82 14.21
N ASN A 257 -0.33 14.13 13.12
CA ASN A 257 -0.29 15.51 12.61
C ASN A 257 -1.64 15.95 12.04
N ALA A 258 -2.29 15.10 11.26
CA ALA A 258 -3.60 15.42 10.68
C ALA A 258 -4.66 15.61 11.75
N GLU A 259 -4.69 14.77 12.77
CA GLU A 259 -5.61 14.93 13.90
C GLU A 259 -5.37 16.26 14.65
N PHE A 260 -4.11 16.65 14.82
CA PHE A 260 -3.79 17.95 15.41
C PHE A 260 -4.21 19.13 14.53
N ILE A 261 -3.99 19.04 13.21
CA ILE A 261 -4.46 20.05 12.25
C ILE A 261 -5.98 20.15 12.32
N SER A 262 -6.70 19.03 12.30
CA SER A 262 -8.17 19.02 12.42
C SER A 262 -8.68 19.68 13.71
N LEU A 263 -7.97 19.51 14.84
CA LEU A 263 -8.31 20.23 16.09
C LEU A 263 -8.12 21.73 15.95
N ARG A 264 -7.01 22.16 15.35
CA ARG A 264 -6.75 23.58 15.10
C ARG A 264 -7.81 24.18 14.18
N ASP A 265 -8.20 23.47 13.14
CA ASP A 265 -9.24 23.91 12.20
C ASP A 265 -10.60 23.99 12.88
N ALA A 266 -10.98 23.01 13.70
CA ALA A 266 -12.23 23.05 14.46
C ALA A 266 -12.29 24.26 15.40
N PHE A 267 -11.20 24.59 16.09
CA PHE A 267 -11.08 25.80 16.91
C PHE A 267 -11.16 27.05 16.04
N GLY A 268 -10.34 27.13 14.99
CA GLY A 268 -10.28 28.29 14.09
C GLY A 268 -11.63 28.59 13.46
N HIS A 269 -12.30 27.58 12.91
CA HIS A 269 -13.64 27.72 12.33
C HIS A 269 -14.66 28.22 13.35
N GLN A 270 -14.59 27.76 14.60
CA GLN A 270 -15.49 28.23 15.64
C GLN A 270 -15.20 29.71 15.97
N ARG A 271 -13.95 30.09 16.17
CA ARG A 271 -13.54 31.44 16.49
C ARG A 271 -13.83 32.45 15.35
N LEU A 272 -13.71 32.01 14.09
CA LEU A 272 -14.10 32.81 12.92
C LEU A 272 -15.62 33.04 12.88
N ARG A 273 -16.45 32.01 13.15
CA ARG A 273 -17.91 32.19 13.22
C ARG A 273 -18.35 33.10 14.39
N GLU A 274 -17.62 33.07 15.50
CA GLU A 274 -17.80 33.95 16.65
C GLU A 274 -17.27 35.38 16.41
N GLN A 275 -16.60 35.63 15.28
CA GLN A 275 -15.93 36.89 14.95
C GLN A 275 -14.89 37.31 15.99
N LYS A 276 -14.34 36.34 16.74
CA LYS A 276 -13.35 36.58 17.79
C LYS A 276 -11.96 36.91 17.22
N TYR A 277 -11.60 36.25 16.12
CA TYR A 277 -10.38 36.47 15.37
C TYR A 277 -10.66 36.69 13.89
N THR A 278 -9.78 37.39 13.21
CA THR A 278 -9.83 37.59 11.76
C THR A 278 -9.27 36.37 11.01
N PRO A 279 -9.63 36.16 9.72
CA PRO A 279 -9.02 35.09 8.93
C PRO A 279 -7.49 35.16 8.93
N GLY A 280 -6.91 36.34 8.77
CA GLY A 280 -5.46 36.52 8.77
C GLY A 280 -4.78 36.12 10.09
N GLN A 281 -5.47 36.22 11.25
CA GLN A 281 -4.95 35.76 12.52
C GLN A 281 -5.01 34.24 12.67
N ILE A 282 -6.01 33.58 12.09
CA ILE A 282 -6.16 32.12 12.16
C ILE A 282 -5.25 31.42 11.14
N ASP A 283 -5.08 31.99 9.95
CA ASP A 283 -4.33 31.37 8.83
C ASP A 283 -2.79 31.60 8.91
N THR A 284 -2.33 32.31 9.94
CA THR A 284 -0.90 32.56 10.16
C THR A 284 -0.39 31.83 11.40
N GLN A 285 0.89 32.08 11.77
CA GLN A 285 1.42 31.61 13.03
C GLN A 285 0.68 32.26 14.19
N TRP A 286 0.13 31.46 15.09
CA TRP A 286 -0.68 31.95 16.21
C TRP A 286 0.15 32.68 17.26
N THR A 287 -0.38 33.80 17.75
CA THR A 287 0.14 34.50 18.91
C THR A 287 -0.06 33.68 20.19
N ASP A 288 0.67 34.03 21.25
CA ASP A 288 0.52 33.35 22.56
C ASP A 288 -0.90 33.49 23.12
N GLU A 289 -1.61 34.56 22.77
CA GLU A 289 -3.02 34.77 23.14
C GLU A 289 -3.91 33.71 22.49
N ILE A 290 -3.76 33.54 21.18
CA ILE A 290 -4.54 32.54 20.42
C ILE A 290 -4.21 31.14 20.90
N LYS A 291 -2.93 30.82 21.17
CA LYS A 291 -2.52 29.53 21.72
C LYS A 291 -3.15 29.27 23.10
N LYS A 292 -3.18 30.25 23.98
CA LYS A 292 -3.85 30.13 25.30
C LYS A 292 -5.36 29.89 25.14
N ASP A 293 -6.02 30.60 24.22
CA ASP A 293 -7.43 30.39 23.92
C ASP A 293 -7.68 28.99 23.35
N PHE A 294 -6.81 28.48 22.50
CA PHE A 294 -6.90 27.11 21.97
C PHE A 294 -6.77 26.06 23.07
N LEU A 295 -5.80 26.18 23.97
CA LEU A 295 -5.63 25.25 25.09
C LEU A 295 -6.87 25.26 26.01
N LYS A 296 -7.42 26.43 26.31
CA LYS A 296 -8.68 26.55 27.08
C LYS A 296 -9.85 25.89 26.32
N TRP A 297 -9.93 26.12 25.01
CA TRP A 297 -10.97 25.51 24.18
C TRP A 297 -10.87 23.97 24.16
N ILE A 298 -9.67 23.41 24.15
CA ILE A 298 -9.44 21.96 24.25
C ILE A 298 -10.01 21.43 25.59
N ASP A 299 -9.73 22.11 26.71
CA ASP A 299 -10.20 21.73 28.04
C ASP A 299 -11.73 21.77 28.13
N GLU A 300 -12.37 22.73 27.46
CA GLU A 300 -13.82 22.91 27.40
C GLU A 300 -14.51 21.94 26.39
N ASN A 301 -13.76 21.30 25.49
CA ASN A 301 -14.31 20.45 24.44
C ASN A 301 -13.65 19.04 24.39
N PRO A 302 -13.61 18.29 25.49
CA PRO A 302 -12.90 16.99 25.53
C PRO A 302 -13.47 15.97 24.53
N GLY A 303 -14.76 16.07 24.17
CA GLY A 303 -15.40 15.17 23.20
C GLY A 303 -15.02 15.43 21.75
N LYS A 304 -14.26 16.49 21.46
CA LYS A 304 -13.74 16.79 20.10
C LYS A 304 -12.33 16.26 19.86
N LEU A 305 -11.67 15.72 20.89
CA LEU A 305 -10.31 15.20 20.73
C LEU A 305 -10.32 13.87 19.98
N PRO A 306 -9.59 13.76 18.85
CA PRO A 306 -9.43 12.50 18.12
C PRO A 306 -8.41 11.56 18.77
N MET A 307 -7.65 12.08 19.75
CA MET A 307 -6.62 11.37 20.52
C MET A 307 -6.81 11.61 22.01
N THR A 308 -6.12 10.88 22.86
CA THR A 308 -6.14 11.14 24.30
C THR A 308 -5.48 12.48 24.63
N ARG A 309 -5.87 13.10 25.75
CA ARG A 309 -5.23 14.34 26.20
C ARG A 309 -3.73 14.16 26.42
N GLU A 310 -3.32 13.02 26.92
CA GLU A 310 -1.90 12.70 27.15
C GLU A 310 -1.13 12.63 25.83
N GLU A 311 -1.70 11.96 24.80
CA GLU A 311 -1.10 11.92 23.44
C GLU A 311 -0.97 13.34 22.87
N LEU A 312 -2.01 14.18 23.03
CA LEU A 312 -2.00 15.56 22.55
C LEU A 312 -0.96 16.42 23.27
N ASP A 313 -0.89 16.36 24.60
CA ASP A 313 0.08 17.13 25.39
C ASP A 313 1.53 16.74 25.04
N LYS A 314 1.80 15.44 24.88
CA LYS A 314 3.08 14.93 24.41
C LYS A 314 3.41 15.46 23.01
N PHE A 315 2.44 15.38 22.09
CA PHE A 315 2.61 15.85 20.72
C PHE A 315 2.95 17.35 20.65
N MET A 316 2.24 18.17 21.42
CA MET A 316 2.46 19.63 21.47
C MET A 316 3.79 20.02 22.11
N LYS A 317 4.27 19.25 23.12
CA LYS A 317 5.53 19.52 23.82
C LYS A 317 6.74 19.35 22.90
N ASP A 318 6.68 18.42 21.98
CA ASP A 318 7.81 18.06 21.12
C ASP A 318 7.85 18.88 19.81
N ARG A 319 6.95 19.86 19.64
CA ARG A 319 6.78 20.61 18.38
C ARG A 319 6.52 22.11 18.58
N THR A 320 7.00 22.88 17.62
CA THR A 320 6.62 24.30 17.45
C THR A 320 5.33 24.36 16.64
N TRP A 321 4.25 24.89 17.18
CA TRP A 321 2.93 24.99 16.56
C TRP A 321 2.29 26.38 16.74
#